data_9283a840ab760e42371884b28d98844f
#
_entry.id   9283a840ab760e42371884b28d98844f
#
_cell.length_a   1.000
_cell.length_b   1.000
_cell.length_c   1.000
_cell.angle_alpha   90.00
_cell.angle_beta   90.00
_cell.angle_gamma   90.00
#
_symmetry.space_group_name_H-M   'P 1'
#
loop_
_entity.id
_entity.type
_entity.pdbx_description
1 polymer ?
#
loop_
_entity_poly.entity_id
_entity_poly.type
_entity_poly.pdbx_seq_one_letter_code
_entity_poly.pdbx_strand_id
1 'polypeptide(L)'
;MDILKMIGRTEPLFNEDITNYRKELEELVTNNRFLVIGGAGSIGQAVTREIFKRNPIALHVVDISENNMVELVRDIRSTLGYIDGDFRTFSIDCGSDEYKALIRASEGYDYIFNLSALKHVRSEKDPYTLMRLIEVNILNTIKTIQLAKD
;
A
#
# COMPACT_ATOMS: atom_id res chain seq x y z
N MET A 1 21.02 -3.92 20.58
CA MET A 1 21.85 -3.25 19.55
C MET A 1 21.08 -2.04 19.07
N ASP A 2 21.64 -0.85 19.18
CA ASP A 2 20.95 0.40 18.83
C ASP A 2 21.17 0.69 17.33
N ILE A 3 20.14 0.43 16.52
CA ILE A 3 20.18 0.59 15.06
C ILE A 3 20.46 2.04 14.66
N LEU A 4 19.96 3.03 15.42
CA LEU A 4 20.18 4.43 15.10
C LEU A 4 21.65 4.80 15.19
N LYS A 5 22.35 4.33 16.23
CA LYS A 5 23.79 4.52 16.36
C LYS A 5 24.60 3.87 15.25
N MET A 6 24.18 2.69 14.78
CA MET A 6 24.87 1.99 13.67
C MET A 6 24.81 2.78 12.35
N ILE A 7 23.74 3.51 12.11
CA ILE A 7 23.55 4.36 10.91
C ILE A 7 23.94 5.82 11.15
N GLY A 8 24.62 6.11 12.27
CA GLY A 8 25.13 7.45 12.61
C GLY A 8 24.03 8.46 12.97
N ARG A 9 22.91 8.00 13.52
CA ARG A 9 21.79 8.85 13.96
C ARG A 9 21.59 8.79 15.46
N THR A 10 21.11 9.91 16.01
CA THR A 10 20.72 10.01 17.41
C THR A 10 19.21 9.84 17.60
N GLU A 11 18.41 10.15 16.57
CA GLU A 11 16.95 10.11 16.59
C GLU A 11 16.37 9.49 15.32
N PRO A 12 15.14 8.92 15.38
CA PRO A 12 14.40 8.50 14.19
C PRO A 12 14.10 9.67 13.26
N LEU A 13 14.05 9.41 11.95
CA LEU A 13 13.62 10.40 10.97
C LEU A 13 12.16 10.79 11.19
N PHE A 14 11.84 12.06 10.90
CA PHE A 14 10.48 12.59 10.88
C PHE A 14 9.73 12.58 12.22
N ASN A 15 10.39 12.31 13.36
CA ASN A 15 9.73 12.31 14.66
C ASN A 15 9.09 13.67 14.99
N GLU A 16 9.81 14.75 14.72
CA GLU A 16 9.32 16.11 14.93
C GLU A 16 8.16 16.43 13.99
N ASP A 17 8.30 16.10 12.70
CA ASP A 17 7.25 16.31 11.69
C ASP A 17 5.98 15.53 12.06
N ILE A 18 6.10 14.23 12.38
CA ILE A 18 4.98 13.38 12.79
C ILE A 18 4.28 13.94 14.05
N THR A 19 5.05 14.48 14.98
CA THR A 19 4.52 15.07 16.22
C THR A 19 3.77 16.36 15.92
N ASN A 20 4.34 17.24 15.12
CA ASN A 20 3.76 18.52 14.76
C ASN A 20 2.49 18.39 13.93
N TYR A 21 2.44 17.42 13.01
CA TYR A 21 1.30 17.19 12.10
C TYR A 21 0.39 16.04 12.54
N ARG A 22 0.53 15.55 13.79
CA ARG A 22 -0.23 14.39 14.28
C ARG A 22 -1.73 14.55 14.10
N LYS A 23 -2.31 15.68 14.54
CA LYS A 23 -3.76 15.93 14.46
C LYS A 23 -4.26 15.97 13.02
N GLU A 24 -3.52 16.68 12.17
CA GLU A 24 -3.84 16.79 10.74
C GLU A 24 -3.82 15.43 10.06
N LEU A 25 -2.81 14.60 10.35
CA LEU A 25 -2.71 13.23 9.83
C LEU A 25 -3.84 12.33 10.35
N GLU A 26 -4.20 12.45 11.63
CA GLU A 26 -5.30 11.68 12.22
C GLU A 26 -6.64 12.08 11.58
N GLU A 27 -6.94 13.36 11.46
CA GLU A 27 -8.15 13.87 10.84
C GLU A 27 -8.24 13.49 9.36
N LEU A 28 -7.13 13.61 8.62
CA LEU A 28 -7.06 13.22 7.22
C LEU A 28 -7.35 11.74 7.05
N VAL A 29 -6.72 10.87 7.85
CA VAL A 29 -6.89 9.43 7.69
C VAL A 29 -8.28 8.97 8.16
N THR A 30 -8.76 9.44 9.30
CA THR A 30 -10.06 9.02 9.87
C THR A 30 -11.25 9.38 8.96
N ASN A 31 -11.16 10.44 8.19
CA ASN A 31 -12.25 10.93 7.35
C ASN A 31 -12.20 10.45 5.89
N ASN A 32 -11.27 9.60 5.52
CA ASN A 32 -11.06 9.25 4.12
C ASN A 32 -10.98 7.73 3.88
N ARG A 33 -11.10 7.37 2.58
CA ARG A 33 -11.07 6.01 2.05
C ARG A 33 -9.76 5.80 1.31
N PHE A 34 -9.05 4.72 1.61
CA PHE A 34 -7.73 4.43 1.09
C PHE A 34 -7.68 3.12 0.31
N LEU A 35 -6.96 3.14 -0.82
CA LEU A 35 -6.54 1.95 -1.54
C LEU A 35 -5.01 1.88 -1.56
N VAL A 36 -4.45 0.76 -1.12
CA VAL A 36 -3.00 0.50 -1.16
C VAL A 36 -2.74 -0.66 -2.11
N ILE A 37 -2.12 -0.38 -3.25
CA ILE A 37 -1.72 -1.37 -4.26
C ILE A 37 -0.26 -1.76 -4.00
N GLY A 38 0.05 -3.05 -3.98
CA GLY A 38 1.34 -3.57 -3.52
C GLY A 38 1.47 -3.51 -1.99
N GLY A 39 0.31 -3.56 -1.29
CA GLY A 39 0.24 -3.33 0.15
C GLY A 39 0.81 -4.45 1.01
N ALA A 40 1.08 -5.63 0.45
CA ALA A 40 1.75 -6.72 1.16
C ALA A 40 3.27 -6.77 0.92
N GLY A 41 3.83 -5.86 0.11
CA GLY A 41 5.28 -5.64 -0.01
C GLY A 41 5.85 -4.91 1.21
N SER A 42 7.18 -4.84 1.33
CA SER A 42 7.86 -4.26 2.52
C SER A 42 7.43 -2.81 2.81
N ILE A 43 7.36 -1.95 1.78
CA ILE A 43 6.90 -0.57 1.92
C ILE A 43 5.39 -0.54 2.12
N GLY A 44 4.65 -1.34 1.34
CA GLY A 44 3.20 -1.44 1.39
C GLY A 44 2.68 -1.82 2.77
N GLN A 45 3.29 -2.80 3.43
CA GLN A 45 2.95 -3.20 4.79
C GLN A 45 3.12 -2.04 5.79
N ALA A 46 4.22 -1.28 5.69
CA ALA A 46 4.45 -0.13 6.57
C ALA A 46 3.38 0.95 6.38
N VAL A 47 3.07 1.31 5.13
CA VAL A 47 2.02 2.29 4.79
C VAL A 47 0.64 1.79 5.24
N THR A 48 0.30 0.54 4.95
CA THR A 48 -0.98 -0.08 5.36
C THR A 48 -1.17 -0.02 6.87
N ARG A 49 -0.13 -0.35 7.66
CA ARG A 49 -0.18 -0.27 9.13
C ARG A 49 -0.36 1.16 9.65
N GLU A 50 0.32 2.13 9.05
CA GLU A 50 0.21 3.52 9.48
C GLU A 50 -1.17 4.11 9.19
N ILE A 51 -1.82 3.73 8.09
CA ILE A 51 -3.20 4.09 7.80
C ILE A 51 -4.14 3.36 8.75
N PHE A 52 -3.98 2.04 8.93
CA PHE A 52 -4.83 1.22 9.79
C PHE A 52 -4.89 1.74 11.23
N LYS A 53 -3.76 2.13 11.82
CA LYS A 53 -3.68 2.68 13.18
C LYS A 53 -4.56 3.91 13.42
N ARG A 54 -4.92 4.64 12.36
CA ARG A 54 -5.67 5.89 12.41
C ARG A 54 -7.15 5.73 12.07
N ASN A 55 -7.64 4.49 12.01
CA ASN A 55 -9.05 4.14 11.86
C ASN A 55 -9.74 4.85 10.67
N PRO A 56 -9.30 4.62 9.40
CA PRO A 56 -9.89 5.22 8.21
C PRO A 56 -11.34 4.73 8.00
N ILE A 57 -12.14 5.45 7.20
CA ILE A 57 -13.48 5.01 6.78
C ILE A 57 -13.37 3.66 6.03
N ALA A 58 -12.40 3.55 5.13
CA ALA A 58 -12.08 2.28 4.48
C ALA A 58 -10.59 2.20 4.19
N LEU A 59 -10.04 1.00 4.34
CA LEU A 59 -8.69 0.65 3.93
C LEU A 59 -8.74 -0.65 3.15
N HIS A 60 -8.62 -0.54 1.84
CA HIS A 60 -8.54 -1.69 0.95
C HIS A 60 -7.10 -1.90 0.49
N VAL A 61 -6.67 -3.15 0.48
CA VAL A 61 -5.30 -3.53 0.14
C VAL A 61 -5.32 -4.51 -1.01
N VAL A 62 -4.56 -4.22 -2.05
CA VAL A 62 -4.40 -5.07 -3.24
C VAL A 62 -2.95 -5.51 -3.33
N ASP A 63 -2.72 -6.81 -3.51
CA ASP A 63 -1.40 -7.37 -3.79
C ASP A 63 -1.57 -8.67 -4.57
N ILE A 64 -0.61 -9.00 -5.42
CA ILE A 64 -0.63 -10.26 -6.18
C ILE A 64 -0.22 -11.46 -5.30
N SER A 65 0.49 -11.23 -4.21
CA SER A 65 1.01 -12.27 -3.31
C SER A 65 0.00 -12.61 -2.21
N GLU A 66 -0.73 -13.69 -2.38
CA GLU A 66 -1.66 -14.20 -1.37
C GLU A 66 -0.96 -14.50 -0.04
N ASN A 67 0.21 -15.14 -0.09
CA ASN A 67 0.96 -15.49 1.12
C ASN A 67 1.35 -14.24 1.94
N ASN A 68 1.90 -13.23 1.27
CA ASN A 68 2.27 -11.98 1.94
C ASN A 68 1.04 -11.26 2.49
N MET A 69 -0.10 -11.34 1.79
CA MET A 69 -1.37 -10.77 2.24
C MET A 69 -1.88 -11.43 3.52
N VAL A 70 -1.81 -12.76 3.59
CA VAL A 70 -2.17 -13.53 4.80
C VAL A 70 -1.29 -13.12 5.98
N GLU A 71 0.02 -13.01 5.76
CA GLU A 71 0.95 -12.57 6.80
C GLU A 71 0.67 -11.14 7.27
N LEU A 72 0.41 -10.21 6.34
CA LEU A 72 0.02 -8.84 6.67
C LEU A 72 -1.24 -8.79 7.55
N VAL A 73 -2.30 -9.53 7.17
CA VAL A 73 -3.54 -9.56 7.94
C VAL A 73 -3.33 -10.16 9.33
N ARG A 74 -2.61 -11.27 9.43
CA ARG A 74 -2.29 -11.89 10.73
C ARG A 74 -1.55 -10.94 11.64
N ASP A 75 -0.55 -10.25 11.11
CA ASP A 75 0.25 -9.34 11.88
C ASP A 75 -0.56 -8.12 12.33
N ILE A 76 -1.33 -7.49 11.45
CA ILE A 76 -2.23 -6.39 11.80
C ILE A 76 -3.21 -6.82 12.89
N ARG A 77 -3.88 -7.98 12.74
CA ARG A 77 -4.84 -8.47 13.71
C ARG A 77 -4.22 -8.79 15.06
N SER A 78 -3.01 -9.33 15.08
CA SER A 78 -2.31 -9.68 16.34
C SER A 78 -1.71 -8.46 17.05
N THR A 79 -1.28 -7.43 16.33
CA THR A 79 -0.57 -6.28 16.89
C THR A 79 -1.45 -5.05 17.09
N LEU A 80 -2.41 -4.82 16.21
CA LEU A 80 -3.25 -3.62 16.18
C LEU A 80 -4.74 -3.91 16.41
N GLY A 81 -5.16 -5.19 16.30
CA GLY A 81 -6.55 -5.58 16.51
C GLY A 81 -7.46 -5.26 15.33
N TYR A 82 -8.56 -4.56 15.60
CA TYR A 82 -9.61 -4.24 14.65
C TYR A 82 -9.84 -2.74 14.61
N ILE A 83 -10.39 -2.27 13.49
CA ILE A 83 -10.86 -0.89 13.31
C ILE A 83 -12.36 -0.90 13.01
N ASP A 84 -13.03 0.22 13.21
CA ASP A 84 -14.45 0.37 12.90
C ASP A 84 -14.70 0.50 11.39
N GLY A 85 -13.73 1.02 10.66
CA GLY A 85 -13.78 1.17 9.21
C GLY A 85 -13.68 -0.14 8.45
N ASP A 86 -14.03 -0.10 7.16
CA ASP A 86 -14.02 -1.25 6.26
C ASP A 86 -12.59 -1.64 5.86
N PHE A 87 -12.03 -2.68 6.50
CA PHE A 87 -10.73 -3.23 6.14
C PHE A 87 -10.86 -4.51 5.32
N ARG A 88 -10.45 -4.44 4.04
CA ARG A 88 -10.47 -5.58 3.13
C ARG A 88 -9.15 -5.76 2.41
N THR A 89 -8.87 -7.00 2.04
CA THR A 89 -7.68 -7.39 1.28
C THR A 89 -8.06 -8.21 0.07
N PHE A 90 -7.39 -7.97 -1.06
CA PHE A 90 -7.69 -8.59 -2.35
C PHE A 90 -6.40 -9.09 -2.99
N SER A 91 -6.27 -10.40 -3.13
CA SER A 91 -5.10 -11.04 -3.77
C SER A 91 -5.30 -11.09 -5.28
N ILE A 92 -5.14 -9.94 -5.96
CA ILE A 92 -5.34 -9.76 -7.39
C ILE A 92 -4.23 -8.89 -8.02
N ASP A 93 -4.02 -9.05 -9.32
CA ASP A 93 -3.10 -8.21 -10.10
C ASP A 93 -3.79 -6.87 -10.43
N CYS A 94 -3.16 -5.74 -10.11
CA CYS A 94 -3.70 -4.41 -10.41
C CYS A 94 -3.81 -4.11 -11.91
N GLY A 95 -3.23 -4.93 -12.78
CA GLY A 95 -3.39 -4.85 -14.23
C GLY A 95 -4.57 -5.66 -14.79
N SER A 96 -5.25 -6.45 -13.96
CA SER A 96 -6.28 -7.41 -14.37
C SER A 96 -7.68 -6.81 -14.51
N ASP A 97 -8.59 -7.58 -15.09
CA ASP A 97 -10.00 -7.19 -15.20
C ASP A 97 -10.73 -7.30 -13.85
N GLU A 98 -10.27 -8.19 -12.96
CA GLU A 98 -10.76 -8.29 -11.58
C GLU A 98 -10.49 -7.00 -10.81
N TYR A 99 -9.32 -6.40 -10.99
CA TYR A 99 -9.01 -5.10 -10.39
C TYR A 99 -9.92 -3.98 -10.93
N LYS A 100 -10.17 -3.94 -12.25
CA LYS A 100 -11.12 -2.99 -12.83
C LYS A 100 -12.53 -3.17 -12.27
N ALA A 101 -12.97 -4.43 -12.11
CA ALA A 101 -14.26 -4.73 -11.51
C ALA A 101 -14.34 -4.28 -10.05
N LEU A 102 -13.27 -4.49 -9.26
CA LEU A 102 -13.15 -4.01 -7.88
C LEU A 102 -13.31 -2.49 -7.80
N ILE A 103 -12.58 -1.74 -8.63
CA ILE A 103 -12.65 -0.26 -8.62
C ILE A 103 -14.06 0.22 -8.97
N ARG A 104 -14.68 -0.34 -10.01
CA ARG A 104 -16.04 0.02 -10.44
C ARG A 104 -17.12 -0.34 -9.41
N ALA A 105 -16.93 -1.41 -8.65
CA ALA A 105 -17.86 -1.84 -7.61
C ALA A 105 -17.62 -1.14 -6.25
N SER A 106 -16.52 -0.41 -6.11
CA SER A 106 -16.20 0.33 -4.90
C SER A 106 -16.99 1.64 -4.82
N GLU A 107 -17.11 2.19 -3.61
CA GLU A 107 -17.66 3.52 -3.40
C GLU A 107 -16.66 4.66 -3.69
N GLY A 108 -15.56 4.33 -4.38
CA GLY A 108 -14.45 5.23 -4.64
C GLY A 108 -13.44 5.30 -3.49
N TYR A 109 -12.32 5.96 -3.77
CA TYR A 109 -11.23 6.19 -2.81
C TYR A 109 -10.77 7.63 -2.91
N ASP A 110 -10.55 8.25 -1.76
CA ASP A 110 -10.00 9.61 -1.68
C ASP A 110 -8.49 9.58 -1.96
N TYR A 111 -7.82 8.48 -1.59
CA TYR A 111 -6.39 8.29 -1.77
C TYR A 111 -6.06 6.89 -2.29
N ILE A 112 -5.24 6.85 -3.36
CA ILE A 112 -4.70 5.60 -3.92
C ILE A 112 -3.18 5.64 -3.85
N PHE A 113 -2.58 4.71 -3.10
CA PHE A 113 -1.14 4.50 -3.05
C PHE A 113 -0.75 3.34 -3.96
N ASN A 114 -0.11 3.61 -5.09
CA ASN A 114 0.46 2.57 -5.93
C ASN A 114 1.93 2.32 -5.53
N LEU A 115 2.14 1.29 -4.74
CA LEU A 115 3.44 0.84 -4.23
C LEU A 115 3.87 -0.49 -4.89
N SER A 116 3.11 -0.95 -5.90
CA SER A 116 3.45 -2.13 -6.67
C SER A 116 4.65 -1.86 -7.57
N ALA A 117 5.62 -2.74 -7.56
CA ALA A 117 6.76 -2.67 -8.46
C ALA A 117 7.38 -4.04 -8.70
N LEU A 118 7.78 -4.30 -9.94
CA LEU A 118 8.69 -5.37 -10.28
C LEU A 118 10.11 -4.81 -10.36
N LYS A 119 11.02 -5.28 -9.50
CA LYS A 119 12.37 -4.71 -9.34
C LYS A 119 13.44 -5.79 -9.09
N HIS A 120 13.56 -6.72 -10.01
CA HIS A 120 14.67 -7.69 -9.97
C HIS A 120 15.84 -7.21 -10.81
N VAL A 121 17.03 -7.11 -10.21
CA VAL A 121 18.27 -6.58 -10.81
C VAL A 121 18.70 -7.28 -12.12
N ARG A 122 18.06 -8.40 -12.46
CA ARG A 122 18.36 -9.15 -13.70
C ARG A 122 17.22 -9.15 -14.71
N SER A 123 16.14 -8.44 -14.44
CA SER A 123 14.94 -8.44 -15.28
C SER A 123 15.15 -7.84 -16.67
N GLU A 124 16.11 -6.92 -16.83
CA GLU A 124 16.44 -6.32 -18.12
C GLU A 124 17.31 -7.20 -19.04
N LYS A 125 17.77 -8.36 -18.57
CA LYS A 125 18.67 -9.22 -19.34
C LYS A 125 17.98 -10.09 -20.38
N ASP A 126 16.68 -10.31 -20.23
CA ASP A 126 15.89 -11.00 -21.23
C ASP A 126 14.66 -10.15 -21.64
N PRO A 127 14.24 -10.21 -22.92
CA PRO A 127 13.18 -9.34 -23.42
C PRO A 127 11.81 -9.60 -22.77
N TYR A 128 11.52 -10.82 -22.37
CA TYR A 128 10.21 -11.17 -21.80
C TYR A 128 10.08 -10.62 -20.38
N THR A 129 11.11 -10.76 -19.57
CA THR A 129 11.16 -10.18 -18.22
C THR A 129 11.16 -8.65 -18.28
N LEU A 130 11.86 -8.05 -19.25
CA LEU A 130 11.81 -6.61 -19.49
C LEU A 130 10.39 -6.14 -19.87
N MET A 131 9.70 -6.86 -20.77
CA MET A 131 8.30 -6.55 -21.12
C MET A 131 7.40 -6.61 -19.89
N ARG A 132 7.54 -7.63 -19.04
CA ARG A 132 6.78 -7.73 -17.78
C ARG A 132 7.08 -6.59 -16.82
N LEU A 133 8.34 -6.14 -16.74
CA LEU A 133 8.76 -4.99 -15.93
C LEU A 133 8.09 -3.70 -16.42
N ILE A 134 8.06 -3.46 -17.73
CA ILE A 134 7.39 -2.31 -18.35
C ILE A 134 5.87 -2.39 -18.08
N GLU A 135 5.26 -3.55 -18.26
CA GLU A 135 3.83 -3.76 -18.00
C GLU A 135 3.49 -3.38 -16.54
N VAL A 136 4.21 -3.95 -15.56
CA VAL A 136 3.91 -3.72 -14.13
C VAL A 136 4.20 -2.28 -13.71
N ASN A 137 5.38 -1.75 -14.05
CA ASN A 137 5.84 -0.48 -13.48
C ASN A 137 5.31 0.75 -14.23
N ILE A 138 4.99 0.61 -15.52
CA ILE A 138 4.57 1.74 -16.36
C ILE A 138 3.10 1.60 -16.76
N LEU A 139 2.75 0.54 -17.51
CA LEU A 139 1.42 0.43 -18.10
C LEU A 139 0.32 0.26 -17.04
N ASN A 140 0.56 -0.56 -16.02
CA ASN A 140 -0.41 -0.73 -14.92
C ASN A 140 -0.54 0.53 -14.07
N THR A 141 0.53 1.31 -13.90
CA THR A 141 0.45 2.63 -13.24
C THR A 141 -0.43 3.59 -14.04
N ILE A 142 -0.26 3.64 -15.36
CA ILE A 142 -1.12 4.47 -16.24
C ILE A 142 -2.58 4.03 -16.15
N LYS A 143 -2.86 2.72 -16.22
CA LYS A 143 -4.20 2.16 -16.07
C LYS A 143 -4.83 2.52 -14.71
N THR A 144 -4.06 2.41 -13.63
CA THR A 144 -4.53 2.79 -12.27
C THR A 144 -4.92 4.26 -12.20
N ILE A 145 -4.10 5.16 -12.78
CA ILE A 145 -4.39 6.59 -12.80
C ILE A 145 -5.65 6.89 -13.64
N GLN A 146 -5.85 6.20 -14.76
CA GLN A 146 -7.04 6.36 -15.60
C GLN A 146 -8.31 5.93 -14.84
N LEU A 147 -8.28 4.75 -14.21
CA LEU A 147 -9.41 4.24 -13.42
C LEU A 147 -9.73 5.08 -12.17
N ALA A 148 -8.76 5.81 -11.64
CA ALA A 148 -8.97 6.70 -10.49
C ALA A 148 -9.65 8.03 -10.85
N LYS A 149 -9.76 8.35 -12.15
CA LYS A 149 -10.38 9.58 -12.65
C LYS A 149 -11.84 9.38 -13.09
N ASP A 150 -12.22 8.14 -13.38
CA ASP A 150 -13.57 7.73 -13.80
C ASP A 150 -14.48 7.52 -12.57
#